data_888cf77ccdf8eaeab71c44874fed75ad
#
_entry.id   888cf77ccdf8eaeab71c44874fed75ad
#
_cell.length_a   1.000
_cell.length_b   1.000
_cell.length_c   1.000
_cell.angle_alpha   90.00
_cell.angle_beta   90.00
_cell.angle_gamma   90.00
#
_symmetry.space_group_name_H-M   'P 1'
#
loop_
_entity.id
_entity.type
_entity.pdbx_description
1 polymer ?
#
loop_
_entity_poly.entity_id
_entity_poly.type
_entity_poly.pdbx_seq_one_letter_code
_entity_poly.pdbx_strand_id
1 'polypeptide(L)'
;YALVFLYSLLSIREFTGANMFRKILVANRGEIAMRIIRACRELNIATAAIYSEADSTGIYVKKADESYLVGPGPVKGFLDSKQIVDLATRIGADAIHPGYGFLSENAEFAELCEASNITFIGPSTHAITLMGSKVKARELAESAGVPIVPGTDGAITNVKEALAFAHKAGYPVMIKASAGGGGRGLRVVRSDEELRENMEVAAREAQASFGDGSVFIEKYIERPHHIEFQILGDRHGNIIHLGERDCSIQRRHQKLIEIAPSL
;
A
#
# COMPACT_ATOMS: atom_id res chain seq x y z
N TYR A 1 -4.05 -3.43 4.19
CA TYR A 1 -4.69 -2.48 3.28
C TYR A 1 -3.62 -1.92 2.36
N ALA A 2 -3.40 -2.52 1.20
CA ALA A 2 -2.60 -1.91 0.15
C ALA A 2 -3.59 -1.27 -0.83
N LEU A 3 -3.78 0.05 -0.74
CA LEU A 3 -4.38 0.80 -1.83
C LEU A 3 -3.31 0.91 -2.92
N VAL A 4 -3.37 0.03 -3.90
CA VAL A 4 -2.52 0.15 -5.09
C VAL A 4 -3.16 1.18 -6.01
N PHE A 5 -2.66 2.40 -5.99
CA PHE A 5 -3.05 3.41 -6.95
C PHE A 5 -2.25 3.20 -8.25
N LEU A 6 -2.90 2.70 -9.28
CA LEU A 6 -2.41 2.80 -10.64
C LEU A 6 -3.01 4.05 -11.26
N TYR A 7 -2.22 5.10 -11.44
CA TYR A 7 -2.56 6.12 -12.42
C TYR A 7 -2.38 5.50 -13.81
N SER A 8 -3.47 5.20 -14.47
CA SER A 8 -3.40 4.77 -15.86
C SER A 8 -3.66 5.96 -16.79
N LEU A 9 -2.89 5.99 -17.82
CA LEU A 9 -3.03 6.87 -18.98
C LEU A 9 -4.32 6.52 -19.73
N LEU A 10 -5.44 7.13 -19.39
CA LEU A 10 -6.68 7.01 -20.15
C LEU A 10 -7.26 8.40 -20.45
N SER A 11 -6.74 9.00 -21.51
CA SER A 11 -7.54 9.65 -22.55
C SER A 11 -6.69 9.75 -23.82
N ILE A 12 -6.67 8.67 -24.57
CA ILE A 12 -5.83 8.50 -25.77
C ILE A 12 -6.32 9.36 -26.97
N ARG A 13 -7.43 10.09 -26.84
CA ARG A 13 -8.00 10.81 -27.99
C ARG A 13 -7.90 12.32 -27.99
N GLU A 14 -7.42 12.96 -26.94
CA GLU A 14 -7.26 14.42 -26.89
C GLU A 14 -5.85 14.93 -26.54
N PHE A 15 -4.88 14.06 -26.39
CA PHE A 15 -3.48 14.46 -26.18
C PHE A 15 -2.74 14.60 -27.51
N THR A 16 -3.09 15.63 -28.26
CA THR A 16 -2.22 16.10 -29.33
C THR A 16 -1.07 16.92 -28.72
N GLY A 17 0.04 16.26 -28.46
CA GLY A 17 1.38 16.84 -28.68
C GLY A 17 2.05 17.63 -27.57
N ALA A 18 1.43 18.14 -26.51
CA ALA A 18 2.11 19.16 -25.70
C ALA A 18 2.53 18.72 -24.26
N ASN A 19 2.00 17.63 -23.71
CA ASN A 19 2.25 17.24 -22.30
C ASN A 19 2.47 15.75 -22.05
N MET A 20 2.90 14.98 -23.04
CA MET A 20 3.25 13.58 -22.78
C MET A 20 4.68 13.46 -22.26
N PHE A 21 4.89 12.55 -21.29
CA PHE A 21 6.23 12.19 -20.84
C PHE A 21 7.05 11.66 -22.02
N ARG A 22 8.30 12.07 -22.11
CA ARG A 22 9.25 11.56 -23.09
C ARG A 22 10.04 10.37 -22.54
N LYS A 23 10.34 10.42 -21.23
CA LYS A 23 11.10 9.38 -20.55
C LYS A 23 10.58 9.15 -19.14
N ILE A 24 10.36 7.90 -18.77
CA ILE A 24 9.95 7.47 -17.43
C ILE A 24 11.03 6.59 -16.79
N LEU A 25 11.44 6.92 -15.56
CA LEU A 25 12.25 6.04 -14.73
C LEU A 25 11.34 5.04 -14.02
N VAL A 26 11.57 3.75 -14.25
CA VAL A 26 10.85 2.64 -13.60
C VAL A 26 11.57 2.27 -12.32
N ALA A 27 11.05 2.73 -11.18
CA ALA A 27 11.65 2.53 -9.86
C ALA A 27 11.12 1.25 -9.18
N ASN A 28 11.17 0.15 -9.92
CA ASN A 28 10.74 -1.17 -9.45
C ASN A 28 11.46 -2.28 -10.24
N ARG A 29 11.15 -3.54 -9.92
CA ARG A 29 11.78 -4.74 -10.50
C ARG A 29 10.74 -5.77 -10.93
N GLY A 30 11.24 -6.86 -11.56
CA GLY A 30 10.43 -8.05 -11.84
C GLY A 30 9.29 -7.82 -12.81
N GLU A 31 8.15 -8.42 -12.51
CA GLU A 31 6.99 -8.42 -13.40
C GLU A 31 6.34 -7.03 -13.52
N ILE A 32 6.28 -6.26 -12.43
CA ILE A 32 5.68 -4.93 -12.46
C ILE A 32 6.52 -3.96 -13.30
N ALA A 33 7.85 -4.02 -13.21
CA ALA A 33 8.72 -3.24 -14.09
C ALA A 33 8.47 -3.58 -15.55
N MET A 34 8.32 -4.88 -15.90
CA MET A 34 7.95 -5.32 -17.25
C MET A 34 6.61 -4.75 -17.73
N ARG A 35 5.60 -4.72 -16.85
CA ARG A 35 4.28 -4.16 -17.21
C ARG A 35 4.36 -2.67 -17.51
N ILE A 36 5.10 -1.92 -16.68
CA ILE A 36 5.31 -0.48 -16.88
C ILE A 36 6.06 -0.23 -18.19
N ILE A 37 7.18 -0.93 -18.42
CA ILE A 37 7.97 -0.81 -19.66
C ILE A 37 7.12 -1.11 -20.90
N ARG A 38 6.26 -2.14 -20.81
CA ARG A 38 5.37 -2.49 -21.92
C ARG A 38 4.36 -1.38 -22.21
N ALA A 39 3.70 -0.85 -21.17
CA ALA A 39 2.76 0.25 -21.31
C ALA A 39 3.44 1.52 -21.87
N CYS A 40 4.61 1.87 -21.40
CA CYS A 40 5.40 3.00 -21.93
C CYS A 40 5.73 2.80 -23.41
N ARG A 41 6.12 1.60 -23.82
CA ARG A 41 6.42 1.27 -25.22
C ARG A 41 5.18 1.42 -26.10
N GLU A 42 4.01 0.94 -25.66
CA GLU A 42 2.74 1.09 -26.38
C GLU A 42 2.35 2.57 -26.57
N LEU A 43 2.83 3.44 -25.67
CA LEU A 43 2.64 4.90 -25.73
C LEU A 43 3.79 5.67 -26.37
N ASN A 44 4.82 5.00 -26.88
CA ASN A 44 6.04 5.59 -27.44
C ASN A 44 6.81 6.46 -26.44
N ILE A 45 6.80 6.08 -25.16
CA ILE A 45 7.55 6.72 -24.07
C ILE A 45 8.82 5.93 -23.79
N ALA A 46 9.97 6.59 -23.82
CA ALA A 46 11.24 5.96 -23.46
C ALA A 46 11.30 5.55 -21.99
N THR A 47 11.96 4.45 -21.69
CA THR A 47 12.04 3.87 -20.35
C THR A 47 13.48 3.75 -19.87
N ALA A 48 13.71 4.15 -18.63
CA ALA A 48 14.92 3.82 -17.88
C ALA A 48 14.52 2.91 -16.70
N ALA A 49 15.17 1.77 -16.54
CA ALA A 49 14.91 0.86 -15.42
C ALA A 49 16.08 0.87 -14.42
N ILE A 50 15.77 0.83 -13.13
CA ILE A 50 16.80 0.58 -12.11
C ILE A 50 16.87 -0.92 -11.81
N TYR A 51 18.06 -1.39 -11.46
CA TYR A 51 18.26 -2.79 -11.08
C TYR A 51 19.35 -2.93 -10.02
N SER A 52 19.26 -4.00 -9.21
CA SER A 52 20.32 -4.44 -8.30
C SER A 52 21.22 -5.46 -8.99
N GLU A 53 22.39 -5.74 -8.42
CA GLU A 53 23.27 -6.80 -8.93
C GLU A 53 22.56 -8.15 -9.10
N ALA A 54 21.66 -8.48 -8.16
CA ALA A 54 20.87 -9.71 -8.21
C ALA A 54 19.93 -9.79 -9.41
N ASP A 55 19.54 -8.63 -9.97
CA ASP A 55 18.61 -8.53 -11.09
C ASP A 55 19.30 -8.24 -12.44
N SER A 56 20.63 -8.21 -12.48
CA SER A 56 21.41 -7.83 -13.68
C SER A 56 21.05 -8.62 -14.94
N THR A 57 20.58 -9.85 -14.80
CA THR A 57 20.12 -10.69 -15.92
C THR A 57 18.62 -10.62 -16.16
N GLY A 58 17.91 -9.81 -15.40
CA GLY A 58 16.45 -9.69 -15.45
C GLY A 58 15.91 -9.31 -16.82
N ILE A 59 14.76 -9.85 -17.19
CA ILE A 59 14.14 -9.57 -18.50
C ILE A 59 13.81 -8.07 -18.62
N TYR A 60 13.30 -7.45 -17.55
CA TYR A 60 12.93 -6.05 -17.54
C TYR A 60 14.13 -5.12 -17.78
N VAL A 61 15.32 -5.49 -17.26
CA VAL A 61 16.58 -4.75 -17.48
C VAL A 61 16.95 -4.73 -18.97
N LYS A 62 16.74 -5.85 -19.67
CA LYS A 62 17.02 -6.00 -21.10
C LYS A 62 15.95 -5.37 -22.01
N LYS A 63 14.75 -5.11 -21.46
CA LYS A 63 13.60 -4.59 -22.22
C LYS A 63 13.39 -3.10 -22.08
N ALA A 64 13.94 -2.47 -21.04
CA ALA A 64 14.03 -1.03 -20.94
C ALA A 64 14.99 -0.45 -22.00
N ASP A 65 14.78 0.78 -22.41
CA ASP A 65 15.66 1.47 -23.36
C ASP A 65 17.02 1.80 -22.72
N GLU A 66 17.00 2.13 -21.43
CA GLU A 66 18.17 2.35 -20.59
C GLU A 66 18.05 1.57 -19.27
N SER A 67 19.17 1.17 -18.67
CA SER A 67 19.14 0.51 -17.36
C SER A 67 20.31 0.91 -16.48
N TYR A 68 20.07 1.06 -15.17
CA TYR A 68 21.02 1.62 -14.22
C TYR A 68 21.11 0.78 -12.95
N LEU A 69 22.35 0.43 -12.57
CA LEU A 69 22.63 -0.26 -11.32
C LEU A 69 22.49 0.72 -10.14
N VAL A 70 21.65 0.38 -9.15
CA VAL A 70 21.37 1.24 -7.99
C VAL A 70 21.96 0.73 -6.67
N GLY A 71 22.81 -0.25 -6.70
CA GLY A 71 23.59 -0.65 -5.53
C GLY A 71 23.70 -2.16 -5.32
N PRO A 72 24.53 -2.54 -4.35
CA PRO A 72 24.72 -3.94 -4.00
C PRO A 72 23.51 -4.49 -3.25
N GLY A 73 23.30 -5.78 -3.43
CA GLY A 73 22.23 -6.52 -2.75
C GLY A 73 20.85 -6.34 -3.41
N PRO A 74 19.89 -7.17 -2.98
CA PRO A 74 18.66 -7.32 -3.76
C PRO A 74 17.63 -6.18 -3.58
N VAL A 75 17.72 -5.37 -2.49
CA VAL A 75 16.64 -4.44 -2.11
C VAL A 75 17.11 -3.03 -1.82
N LYS A 76 18.29 -2.85 -1.21
CA LYS A 76 18.72 -1.58 -0.63
C LYS A 76 18.65 -0.39 -1.60
N GLY A 77 19.09 -0.58 -2.84
CA GLY A 77 19.07 0.48 -3.85
C GLY A 77 17.67 0.91 -4.29
N PHE A 78 16.68 0.01 -4.19
CA PHE A 78 15.28 0.33 -4.49
C PHE A 78 14.58 1.13 -3.37
N LEU A 79 15.23 1.30 -2.22
CA LEU A 79 14.72 2.07 -1.07
C LEU A 79 15.48 3.38 -0.86
N ASP A 80 16.48 3.69 -1.71
CA ASP A 80 17.24 4.93 -1.64
C ASP A 80 16.56 6.02 -2.49
N SER A 81 15.64 6.75 -1.85
CA SER A 81 14.84 7.82 -2.45
C SER A 81 15.73 8.86 -3.14
N LYS A 82 16.79 9.29 -2.45
CA LYS A 82 17.69 10.33 -2.95
C LYS A 82 18.45 9.86 -4.19
N GLN A 83 19.05 8.66 -4.14
CA GLN A 83 19.78 8.09 -5.28
C GLN A 83 18.88 7.96 -6.51
N ILE A 84 17.63 7.54 -6.33
CA ILE A 84 16.68 7.33 -7.43
C ILE A 84 16.28 8.67 -8.06
N VAL A 85 16.00 9.70 -7.26
CA VAL A 85 15.63 11.04 -7.77
C VAL A 85 16.84 11.72 -8.44
N ASP A 86 18.04 11.63 -7.84
CA ASP A 86 19.28 12.15 -8.43
C ASP A 86 19.57 11.47 -9.78
N LEU A 87 19.32 10.16 -9.88
CA LEU A 87 19.45 9.42 -11.15
C LEU A 87 18.43 9.93 -12.17
N ALA A 88 17.16 10.03 -11.80
CA ALA A 88 16.09 10.50 -12.69
C ALA A 88 16.40 11.89 -13.25
N THR A 89 16.85 12.80 -12.41
CA THR A 89 17.27 14.15 -12.81
C THR A 89 18.43 14.09 -13.80
N ARG A 90 19.47 13.31 -13.50
CA ARG A 90 20.68 13.20 -14.34
C ARG A 90 20.40 12.64 -15.74
N ILE A 91 19.46 11.69 -15.84
CA ILE A 91 19.11 11.07 -17.14
C ILE A 91 18.01 11.84 -17.89
N GLY A 92 17.49 12.91 -17.31
CA GLY A 92 16.40 13.71 -17.89
C GLY A 92 15.06 12.96 -17.96
N ALA A 93 14.72 12.19 -16.93
CA ALA A 93 13.42 11.57 -16.85
C ALA A 93 12.36 12.61 -16.43
N ASP A 94 11.23 12.63 -17.12
CA ASP A 94 10.11 13.55 -16.83
C ASP A 94 9.28 13.05 -15.65
N ALA A 95 9.31 11.73 -15.42
CA ALA A 95 8.51 11.09 -14.37
C ALA A 95 9.21 9.83 -13.80
N ILE A 96 8.79 9.46 -12.58
CA ILE A 96 9.14 8.20 -11.93
C ILE A 96 7.88 7.38 -11.72
N HIS A 97 7.90 6.11 -12.15
CA HIS A 97 6.85 5.14 -11.85
C HIS A 97 7.35 4.17 -10.79
N PRO A 98 6.83 4.22 -9.55
CA PRO A 98 7.30 3.38 -8.46
C PRO A 98 6.74 1.94 -8.51
N GLY A 99 5.75 1.67 -9.35
CA GLY A 99 5.02 0.40 -9.33
C GLY A 99 4.24 0.22 -8.03
N TYR A 100 4.37 -0.93 -7.40
CA TYR A 100 3.84 -1.22 -6.07
C TYR A 100 4.97 -1.74 -5.14
N GLY A 101 4.78 -1.62 -3.81
CA GLY A 101 5.82 -1.91 -2.83
C GLY A 101 6.97 -0.90 -2.88
N PHE A 102 8.12 -1.21 -2.28
CA PHE A 102 9.27 -0.31 -2.17
C PHE A 102 8.87 1.12 -1.74
N LEU A 103 9.06 2.10 -2.62
CA LEU A 103 8.79 3.51 -2.35
C LEU A 103 7.41 4.00 -2.85
N SER A 104 6.55 3.11 -3.37
CA SER A 104 5.26 3.50 -3.93
C SER A 104 4.30 4.16 -2.92
N GLU A 105 4.45 3.84 -1.64
CA GLU A 105 3.66 4.39 -0.52
C GLU A 105 4.51 5.30 0.39
N ASN A 106 5.65 5.79 -0.09
CA ASN A 106 6.53 6.66 0.66
C ASN A 106 6.25 8.12 0.32
N ALA A 107 5.70 8.86 1.30
CA ALA A 107 5.33 10.28 1.13
C ALA A 107 6.54 11.17 0.90
N GLU A 108 7.66 10.92 1.61
CA GLU A 108 8.89 11.70 1.45
C GLU A 108 9.50 11.53 0.05
N PHE A 109 9.38 10.32 -0.52
CA PHE A 109 9.83 10.07 -1.90
C PHE A 109 8.97 10.82 -2.93
N ALA A 110 7.65 10.81 -2.76
CA ALA A 110 6.75 11.57 -3.63
C ALA A 110 7.04 13.08 -3.55
N GLU A 111 7.24 13.62 -2.33
CA GLU A 111 7.60 15.01 -2.11
C GLU A 111 8.96 15.36 -2.74
N LEU A 112 9.95 14.47 -2.60
CA LEU A 112 11.27 14.67 -3.20
C LEU A 112 11.21 14.68 -4.74
N CYS A 113 10.36 13.86 -5.35
CA CYS A 113 10.11 13.90 -6.79
C CYS A 113 9.52 15.26 -7.20
N GLU A 114 8.48 15.72 -6.52
CA GLU A 114 7.83 17.02 -6.78
C GLU A 114 8.82 18.19 -6.63
N ALA A 115 9.61 18.19 -5.55
CA ALA A 115 10.65 19.20 -5.30
C ALA A 115 11.74 19.23 -6.38
N SER A 116 11.94 18.12 -7.09
CA SER A 116 12.91 17.96 -8.17
C SER A 116 12.31 18.17 -9.56
N ASN A 117 11.07 18.66 -9.67
CA ASN A 117 10.31 18.79 -10.93
C ASN A 117 10.16 17.47 -11.71
N ILE A 118 10.13 16.35 -11.01
CA ILE A 118 9.88 15.02 -11.57
C ILE A 118 8.46 14.60 -11.17
N THR A 119 7.65 14.20 -12.15
CA THR A 119 6.30 13.72 -11.83
C THR A 119 6.36 12.36 -11.15
N PHE A 120 5.87 12.27 -9.92
CA PHE A 120 5.60 10.99 -9.28
C PHE A 120 4.32 10.39 -9.87
N ILE A 121 4.42 9.24 -10.54
CA ILE A 121 3.25 8.53 -11.09
C ILE A 121 2.61 7.72 -9.96
N GLY A 122 1.70 8.33 -9.26
CA GLY A 122 1.06 7.79 -8.07
C GLY A 122 0.13 8.83 -7.42
N PRO A 123 -0.41 8.52 -6.24
CA PRO A 123 -1.22 9.47 -5.48
C PRO A 123 -0.38 10.65 -4.99
N SER A 124 -1.05 11.74 -4.61
CA SER A 124 -0.37 12.90 -4.03
C SER A 124 0.27 12.55 -2.69
N THR A 125 1.31 13.29 -2.30
CA THR A 125 1.96 13.18 -0.98
C THR A 125 0.94 13.25 0.16
N HIS A 126 -0.07 14.12 0.04
CA HIS A 126 -1.15 14.22 1.02
C HIS A 126 -1.98 12.92 1.11
N ALA A 127 -2.37 12.36 -0.03
CA ALA A 127 -3.14 11.11 -0.06
C ALA A 127 -2.35 9.93 0.51
N ILE A 128 -1.05 9.82 0.19
CA ILE A 128 -0.17 8.79 0.75
C ILE A 128 -0.08 8.92 2.27
N THR A 129 0.15 10.13 2.78
CA THR A 129 0.25 10.38 4.22
C THR A 129 -1.05 10.09 4.96
N LEU A 130 -2.19 10.49 4.39
CA LEU A 130 -3.50 10.31 4.99
C LEU A 130 -3.87 8.82 5.05
N MET A 131 -3.73 8.11 3.93
CA MET A 131 -4.11 6.70 3.82
C MET A 131 -3.07 5.75 4.42
N GLY A 132 -1.83 6.18 4.58
CA GLY A 132 -0.78 5.42 5.27
C GLY A 132 -1.02 5.29 6.78
N SER A 133 -1.79 6.18 7.38
CA SER A 133 -2.20 6.11 8.78
C SER A 133 -3.51 5.33 8.91
N LYS A 134 -3.47 4.16 9.58
CA LYS A 134 -4.67 3.33 9.81
C LYS A 134 -5.80 4.10 10.53
N VAL A 135 -5.43 4.95 11.50
CA VAL A 135 -6.39 5.75 12.27
C VAL A 135 -7.04 6.79 11.35
N LYS A 136 -6.24 7.60 10.64
CA LYS A 136 -6.75 8.63 9.73
C LYS A 136 -7.56 8.04 8.58
N ALA A 137 -7.11 6.93 8.00
CA ALA A 137 -7.84 6.23 6.96
C ALA A 137 -9.20 5.73 7.42
N ARG A 138 -9.29 5.23 8.67
CA ARG A 138 -10.54 4.82 9.29
C ARG A 138 -11.48 6.01 9.53
N GLU A 139 -10.99 7.09 10.13
CA GLU A 139 -11.74 8.33 10.34
C GLU A 139 -12.28 8.91 9.02
N LEU A 140 -11.45 8.91 7.98
CA LEU A 140 -11.85 9.35 6.65
C LEU A 140 -12.95 8.46 6.06
N ALA A 141 -12.80 7.14 6.14
CA ALA A 141 -13.79 6.19 5.66
C ALA A 141 -15.14 6.39 6.37
N GLU A 142 -15.11 6.55 7.69
CA GLU A 142 -16.30 6.80 8.50
C GLU A 142 -16.99 8.12 8.13
N SER A 143 -16.20 9.21 7.99
CA SER A 143 -16.72 10.53 7.56
C SER A 143 -17.32 10.51 6.16
N ALA A 144 -16.82 9.65 5.29
CA ALA A 144 -17.34 9.43 3.94
C ALA A 144 -18.52 8.45 3.87
N GLY A 145 -18.99 7.92 5.02
CA GLY A 145 -20.08 6.95 5.08
C GLY A 145 -19.70 5.56 4.56
N VAL A 146 -18.41 5.26 4.44
CA VAL A 146 -17.93 3.93 4.07
C VAL A 146 -18.00 3.01 5.27
N PRO A 147 -18.65 1.83 5.18
CA PRO A 147 -18.72 0.88 6.28
C PRO A 147 -17.32 0.46 6.74
N ILE A 148 -17.10 0.51 8.04
CA ILE A 148 -15.85 0.06 8.68
C ILE A 148 -16.12 -1.13 9.58
N VAL A 149 -15.11 -1.96 9.81
CA VAL A 149 -15.20 -3.04 10.79
C VAL A 149 -15.35 -2.41 12.18
N PRO A 150 -16.41 -2.70 12.96
CA PRO A 150 -16.58 -2.17 14.29
C PRO A 150 -15.37 -2.47 15.18
N GLY A 151 -14.88 -1.48 15.90
CA GLY A 151 -13.74 -1.57 16.80
C GLY A 151 -13.85 -0.54 17.92
N THR A 152 -12.97 -0.63 18.92
CA THR A 152 -12.89 0.38 19.98
C THR A 152 -12.34 1.69 19.43
N ASP A 153 -12.79 2.82 19.96
CA ASP A 153 -12.39 4.18 19.53
C ASP A 153 -10.94 4.53 19.87
N GLY A 154 -10.23 3.63 20.48
CA GLY A 154 -8.82 3.76 20.86
C GLY A 154 -8.35 2.49 21.56
N ALA A 155 -7.11 2.55 21.99
CA ALA A 155 -6.52 1.51 22.81
C ALA A 155 -7.19 1.50 24.18
N ILE A 156 -7.54 0.33 24.67
CA ILE A 156 -8.17 0.11 25.98
C ILE A 156 -7.29 -0.73 26.89
N THR A 157 -7.41 -0.50 28.19
CA THR A 157 -6.76 -1.30 29.23
C THR A 157 -7.79 -1.93 30.19
N ASN A 158 -9.05 -1.57 30.01
CA ASN A 158 -10.13 -1.94 30.94
C ASN A 158 -11.01 -3.05 30.36
N VAL A 159 -11.07 -4.17 31.06
CA VAL A 159 -11.90 -5.33 30.70
C VAL A 159 -13.40 -4.98 30.60
N LYS A 160 -13.91 -4.02 31.39
CA LYS A 160 -15.33 -3.63 31.32
C LYS A 160 -15.67 -2.94 30.01
N GLU A 161 -14.77 -2.09 29.49
CA GLU A 161 -14.92 -1.45 28.18
C GLU A 161 -14.88 -2.50 27.06
N ALA A 162 -13.96 -3.47 27.19
CA ALA A 162 -13.85 -4.59 26.28
C ALA A 162 -15.15 -5.40 26.18
N LEU A 163 -15.73 -5.74 27.31
CA LEU A 163 -17.00 -6.48 27.38
C LEU A 163 -18.17 -5.66 26.82
N ALA A 164 -18.25 -4.37 27.18
CA ALA A 164 -19.29 -3.49 26.64
C ALA A 164 -19.23 -3.40 25.11
N PHE A 165 -18.03 -3.30 24.56
CA PHE A 165 -17.83 -3.34 23.11
C PHE A 165 -18.23 -4.69 22.52
N ALA A 166 -17.76 -5.80 23.09
CA ALA A 166 -18.06 -7.15 22.61
C ALA A 166 -19.56 -7.45 22.61
N HIS A 167 -20.29 -7.03 23.66
CA HIS A 167 -21.74 -7.16 23.70
C HIS A 167 -22.47 -6.33 22.64
N LYS A 168 -21.95 -5.12 22.32
CA LYS A 168 -22.51 -4.26 21.26
C LYS A 168 -22.22 -4.82 19.87
N ALA A 169 -20.98 -5.27 19.62
CA ALA A 169 -20.53 -5.77 18.32
C ALA A 169 -20.92 -7.23 18.04
N GLY A 170 -21.26 -7.97 19.11
CA GLY A 170 -21.47 -9.42 19.09
C GLY A 170 -20.15 -10.20 18.94
N TYR A 171 -20.12 -11.41 19.52
CA TYR A 171 -18.98 -12.33 19.33
C TYR A 171 -19.02 -12.96 17.92
N PRO A 172 -17.87 -13.45 17.40
CA PRO A 172 -16.52 -13.34 17.94
C PRO A 172 -15.93 -11.94 17.77
N VAL A 173 -15.00 -11.60 18.66
CA VAL A 173 -14.17 -10.38 18.56
C VAL A 173 -12.68 -10.74 18.58
N MET A 174 -11.83 -9.82 18.14
CA MET A 174 -10.39 -9.99 18.10
C MET A 174 -9.69 -8.96 18.97
N ILE A 175 -8.80 -9.42 19.85
CA ILE A 175 -7.90 -8.59 20.65
C ILE A 175 -6.61 -8.38 19.85
N LYS A 176 -6.12 -7.13 19.75
CA LYS A 176 -4.89 -6.74 19.07
C LYS A 176 -4.05 -5.84 19.96
N ALA A 177 -2.74 -6.06 20.04
CA ALA A 177 -1.83 -5.13 20.72
C ALA A 177 -1.77 -3.78 19.98
N SER A 178 -1.81 -2.66 20.69
CA SER A 178 -1.81 -1.31 20.13
C SER A 178 -0.52 -1.00 19.35
N ALA A 179 0.61 -1.37 19.93
CA ALA A 179 1.93 -1.17 19.34
C ALA A 179 2.37 -2.31 18.42
N GLY A 180 1.54 -3.35 18.22
CA GLY A 180 1.89 -4.55 17.47
C GLY A 180 1.61 -4.44 15.99
N GLY A 181 2.46 -5.10 15.19
CA GLY A 181 2.31 -5.28 13.75
C GLY A 181 2.61 -6.72 13.31
N GLY A 182 2.20 -7.09 12.08
CA GLY A 182 2.58 -8.39 11.50
C GLY A 182 1.89 -9.63 12.07
N GLY A 183 0.72 -9.48 12.71
CA GLY A 183 -0.07 -10.63 13.18
C GLY A 183 0.34 -11.21 14.54
N ARG A 184 1.32 -10.63 15.23
CA ARG A 184 1.69 -11.04 16.59
C ARG A 184 0.72 -10.45 17.62
N GLY A 185 0.35 -11.25 18.62
CA GLY A 185 -0.56 -10.81 19.70
C GLY A 185 -2.03 -10.71 19.28
N LEU A 186 -2.44 -11.33 18.17
CA LEU A 186 -3.84 -11.43 17.77
C LEU A 186 -4.51 -12.62 18.47
N ARG A 187 -5.68 -12.38 19.10
CA ARG A 187 -6.49 -13.41 19.73
C ARG A 187 -7.95 -13.25 19.37
N VAL A 188 -8.52 -14.30 18.80
CA VAL A 188 -9.96 -14.38 18.56
C VAL A 188 -10.62 -14.96 19.82
N VAL A 189 -11.63 -14.27 20.33
CA VAL A 189 -12.38 -14.67 21.53
C VAL A 189 -13.86 -14.74 21.20
N ARG A 190 -14.55 -15.71 21.84
CA ARG A 190 -15.93 -16.08 21.47
C ARG A 190 -16.90 -15.97 22.64
N SER A 191 -16.39 -15.66 23.83
CA SER A 191 -17.20 -15.49 25.03
C SER A 191 -16.63 -14.45 25.98
N ASP A 192 -17.42 -14.05 26.99
CA ASP A 192 -16.99 -13.13 28.03
C ASP A 192 -15.82 -13.69 28.84
N GLU A 193 -15.84 -15.00 29.11
CA GLU A 193 -14.80 -15.71 29.86
C GLU A 193 -13.47 -15.66 29.08
N GLU A 194 -13.50 -16.05 27.80
CA GLU A 194 -12.35 -15.99 26.94
C GLU A 194 -11.80 -14.56 26.82
N LEU A 195 -12.70 -13.56 26.74
CA LEU A 195 -12.30 -12.16 26.63
C LEU A 195 -11.54 -11.70 27.88
N ARG A 196 -12.04 -12.02 29.07
CA ARG A 196 -11.38 -11.68 30.35
C ARG A 196 -9.99 -12.29 30.46
N GLU A 197 -9.87 -13.58 30.20
CA GLU A 197 -8.61 -14.31 30.30
C GLU A 197 -7.58 -13.78 29.26
N ASN A 198 -8.01 -13.60 28.03
CA ASN A 198 -7.12 -13.21 26.94
C ASN A 198 -6.73 -11.72 26.97
N MET A 199 -7.54 -10.84 27.56
CA MET A 199 -7.18 -9.42 27.75
C MET A 199 -5.92 -9.27 28.60
N GLU A 200 -5.86 -9.96 29.75
CA GLU A 200 -4.70 -9.90 30.65
C GLU A 200 -3.44 -10.46 30.00
N VAL A 201 -3.59 -11.57 29.26
CA VAL A 201 -2.46 -12.21 28.58
C VAL A 201 -1.96 -11.30 27.45
N ALA A 202 -2.87 -10.74 26.63
CA ALA A 202 -2.52 -9.85 25.54
C ALA A 202 -1.83 -8.56 26.04
N ALA A 203 -2.34 -7.97 27.12
CA ALA A 203 -1.75 -6.77 27.73
C ALA A 203 -0.34 -7.03 28.26
N ARG A 204 -0.11 -8.17 28.94
CA ARG A 204 1.24 -8.56 29.43
C ARG A 204 2.22 -8.80 28.28
N GLU A 205 1.81 -9.47 27.22
CA GLU A 205 2.65 -9.72 26.06
C GLU A 205 2.97 -8.42 25.30
N ALA A 206 1.99 -7.54 25.15
CA ALA A 206 2.18 -6.23 24.53
C ALA A 206 3.16 -5.37 25.36
N GLN A 207 3.00 -5.34 26.67
CA GLN A 207 3.91 -4.65 27.57
C GLN A 207 5.33 -5.20 27.48
N ALA A 208 5.50 -6.52 27.44
CA ALA A 208 6.82 -7.15 27.37
C ALA A 208 7.51 -6.94 26.01
N SER A 209 6.73 -6.91 24.92
CA SER A 209 7.27 -6.83 23.57
C SER A 209 7.46 -5.42 23.05
N PHE A 210 6.62 -4.48 23.48
CA PHE A 210 6.52 -3.13 22.94
C PHE A 210 6.58 -2.01 23.98
N GLY A 211 6.60 -2.34 25.28
CA GLY A 211 6.59 -1.35 26.35
C GLY A 211 5.24 -0.68 26.60
N ASP A 212 4.18 -1.11 25.90
CA ASP A 212 2.82 -0.61 26.02
C ASP A 212 1.84 -1.79 26.08
N GLY A 213 1.14 -1.94 27.20
CA GLY A 213 0.18 -3.01 27.43
C GLY A 213 -1.24 -2.73 26.95
N SER A 214 -1.45 -1.62 26.26
CA SER A 214 -2.76 -1.29 25.72
C SER A 214 -3.13 -2.15 24.51
N VAL A 215 -4.44 -2.46 24.36
CA VAL A 215 -4.96 -3.32 23.30
C VAL A 215 -6.16 -2.67 22.60
N PHE A 216 -6.39 -3.04 21.36
CA PHE A 216 -7.62 -2.77 20.63
C PHE A 216 -8.51 -4.00 20.58
N ILE A 217 -9.81 -3.80 20.49
CA ILE A 217 -10.76 -4.86 20.20
C ILE A 217 -11.53 -4.51 18.95
N GLU A 218 -11.65 -5.46 18.05
CA GLU A 218 -12.41 -5.32 16.81
C GLU A 218 -13.35 -6.50 16.64
N LYS A 219 -14.45 -6.29 15.91
CA LYS A 219 -15.28 -7.39 15.43
C LYS A 219 -14.44 -8.34 14.59
N TYR A 220 -14.49 -9.63 14.89
CA TYR A 220 -13.88 -10.66 14.06
C TYR A 220 -14.83 -11.09 12.95
N ILE A 221 -14.41 -10.98 11.72
CA ILE A 221 -15.19 -11.44 10.57
C ILE A 221 -14.73 -12.85 10.23
N GLU A 222 -15.64 -13.80 10.36
CA GLU A 222 -15.36 -15.20 10.02
C GLU A 222 -15.41 -15.41 8.51
N ARG A 223 -14.41 -16.10 7.97
CA ARG A 223 -14.26 -16.38 6.53
C ARG A 223 -14.37 -15.11 5.67
N PRO A 224 -13.53 -14.10 5.91
CA PRO A 224 -13.61 -12.85 5.16
C PRO A 224 -13.18 -13.06 3.72
N HIS A 225 -13.81 -12.32 2.81
CA HIS A 225 -13.28 -12.11 1.47
C HIS A 225 -12.48 -10.80 1.45
N HIS A 226 -11.32 -10.83 0.79
CA HIS A 226 -10.53 -9.63 0.56
C HIS A 226 -10.89 -9.10 -0.83
N ILE A 227 -11.79 -8.13 -0.87
CA ILE A 227 -12.21 -7.45 -2.09
C ILE A 227 -11.60 -6.05 -2.11
N GLU A 228 -11.02 -5.68 -3.24
CA GLU A 228 -10.46 -4.34 -3.44
C GLU A 228 -11.00 -3.68 -4.70
N PHE A 229 -11.11 -2.36 -4.69
CA PHE A 229 -11.50 -1.57 -5.86
C PHE A 229 -10.29 -0.83 -6.42
N GLN A 230 -10.11 -0.89 -7.74
CA GLN A 230 -9.12 -0.09 -8.42
C GLN A 230 -9.66 1.31 -8.66
N ILE A 231 -9.03 2.29 -8.04
CA ILE A 231 -9.35 3.71 -8.20
C ILE A 231 -8.33 4.35 -9.13
N LEU A 232 -8.80 5.27 -9.96
CA LEU A 232 -8.01 6.07 -10.88
C LEU A 232 -8.46 7.53 -10.79
N GLY A 233 -7.50 8.44 -10.56
CA GLY A 233 -7.73 9.87 -10.52
C GLY A 233 -6.80 10.63 -11.47
N ASP A 234 -7.29 11.74 -12.03
CA ASP A 234 -6.48 12.69 -12.80
C ASP A 234 -6.18 13.96 -11.99
N ARG A 235 -5.42 14.89 -12.58
CA ARG A 235 -5.09 16.17 -11.95
C ARG A 235 -6.22 17.22 -12.06
N HIS A 236 -7.31 16.89 -12.73
CA HIS A 236 -8.46 17.78 -12.95
C HIS A 236 -9.60 17.50 -11.95
N GLY A 237 -9.40 16.53 -11.04
CA GLY A 237 -10.38 16.14 -10.03
C GLY A 237 -11.36 15.06 -10.48
N ASN A 238 -11.16 14.47 -11.66
CA ASN A 238 -11.96 13.32 -12.07
C ASN A 238 -11.46 12.07 -11.36
N ILE A 239 -12.37 11.29 -10.78
CA ILE A 239 -12.08 10.03 -10.11
C ILE A 239 -13.04 8.96 -10.64
N ILE A 240 -12.49 7.84 -11.05
CA ILE A 240 -13.26 6.67 -11.51
C ILE A 240 -12.79 5.40 -10.79
N HIS A 241 -13.60 4.37 -10.84
CA HIS A 241 -13.18 3.01 -10.47
C HIS A 241 -13.17 2.10 -11.69
N LEU A 242 -12.27 1.13 -11.70
CA LEU A 242 -12.11 0.15 -12.78
C LEU A 242 -12.66 -1.24 -12.39
N GLY A 243 -13.55 -1.28 -11.41
CA GLY A 243 -14.11 -2.51 -10.86
C GLY A 243 -13.30 -3.05 -9.69
N GLU A 244 -13.74 -4.19 -9.21
CA GLU A 244 -13.18 -4.89 -8.05
C GLU A 244 -12.34 -6.09 -8.46
N ARG A 245 -11.50 -6.52 -7.51
CA ARG A 245 -10.74 -7.78 -7.54
C ARG A 245 -10.96 -8.54 -6.25
N ASP A 246 -11.17 -9.85 -6.35
CA ASP A 246 -11.09 -10.75 -5.20
C ASP A 246 -9.65 -11.21 -5.01
N CYS A 247 -9.07 -10.86 -3.87
CA CYS A 247 -7.70 -11.15 -3.47
C CYS A 247 -7.65 -12.09 -2.26
N SER A 248 -8.68 -12.90 -2.05
CA SER A 248 -8.82 -13.77 -0.87
C SER A 248 -7.82 -14.92 -0.85
N ILE A 249 -7.28 -15.33 -2.00
CA ILE A 249 -6.28 -16.41 -2.09
C ILE A 249 -4.91 -15.85 -1.75
N GLN A 250 -4.50 -16.05 -0.50
CA GLN A 250 -3.29 -15.50 0.07
C GLN A 250 -2.43 -16.57 0.76
N ARG A 251 -1.13 -16.34 0.82
CA ARG A 251 -0.19 -17.10 1.64
C ARG A 251 0.51 -16.18 2.61
N ARG A 252 0.31 -16.38 3.91
CA ARG A 252 0.89 -15.54 4.97
C ARG A 252 0.64 -14.05 4.74
N HIS A 253 -0.61 -13.69 4.39
CA HIS A 253 -1.04 -12.33 4.04
C HIS A 253 -0.44 -11.75 2.76
N GLN A 254 0.11 -12.58 1.89
CA GLN A 254 0.60 -12.23 0.58
C GLN A 254 -0.39 -12.68 -0.48
N LYS A 255 -0.86 -11.76 -1.31
CA LYS A 255 -1.77 -12.06 -2.43
C LYS A 255 -1.07 -12.97 -3.42
N LEU A 256 -1.71 -14.06 -3.79
CA LEU A 256 -1.19 -15.04 -4.77
C LEU A 256 -2.00 -15.04 -6.06
N ILE A 257 -3.31 -14.94 -5.94
CA ILE A 257 -4.23 -14.96 -7.09
C ILE A 257 -5.23 -13.84 -6.88
N GLU A 258 -5.45 -13.07 -7.93
CA GLU A 258 -6.45 -12.02 -8.01
C GLU A 258 -7.44 -12.37 -9.12
N ILE A 259 -8.72 -12.28 -8.82
CA ILE A 259 -9.81 -12.63 -9.73
C ILE A 259 -10.66 -11.38 -9.96
N ALA A 260 -10.90 -11.03 -11.21
CA ALA A 260 -11.77 -9.94 -11.60
C ALA A 260 -12.78 -10.43 -12.67
N PRO A 261 -14.06 -10.10 -12.53
CA PRO A 261 -14.71 -9.54 -11.35
C PRO A 261 -14.71 -10.50 -10.17
N SER A 262 -14.99 -10.01 -8.96
CA SER A 262 -15.16 -10.88 -7.79
C SER A 262 -16.41 -11.75 -7.93
N LEU A 263 -16.36 -12.95 -7.36
CA LEU A 263 -17.47 -13.91 -7.39
C LEU A 263 -18.53 -13.58 -6.35
#